data_6c1403f884e56cf9392cc99c8ca234cf
#
_entry.id   6c1403f884e56cf9392cc99c8ca234cf
#
_cell.length_a   1.000
_cell.length_b   1.000
_cell.length_c   1.000
_cell.angle_alpha   90.00
_cell.angle_beta   90.00
_cell.angle_gamma   90.00
#
_symmetry.space_group_name_H-M   'P 1'
#
loop_
_entity.id
_entity.type
_entity.pdbx_description
1 polymer ?
#
loop_
_entity_poly.entity_id
_entity_poly.type
_entity_poly.pdbx_seq_one_letter_code
_entity_poly.pdbx_strand_id
1 'polypeptide(L)'
;MKACPTKAIRVRDGKATRVGPRCIDCGECIRVCPKGAIQAVTTWSGEAELSPYSVVGASPVLYAQFGNEAMPNDILLALRKIFNYVYDQAYAHELYGAVTELYIKGNRGKEEAVWPLISPVCPVVNRLIAMRFPSLLAHVLPFIPPREIAAREMRRRFKEKKIFGDQEAAVYHISPCSA
;
A
#
# COMPACT_ATOMS: atom_id res chain seq x y z
N MET A 1 -8.14 -13.29 19.54
CA MET A 1 -7.38 -12.22 20.24
C MET A 1 -5.87 -12.45 20.26
N LYS A 2 -5.40 -13.72 20.34
CA LYS A 2 -3.93 -14.02 20.36
C LYS A 2 -3.21 -13.61 19.07
N ALA A 3 -3.89 -13.56 17.94
CA ALA A 3 -3.32 -13.22 16.63
C ALA A 3 -2.91 -11.74 16.47
N CYS A 4 -3.46 -10.82 17.27
CA CYS A 4 -3.12 -9.39 17.12
C CYS A 4 -1.75 -9.07 17.75
N PRO A 5 -0.73 -8.67 16.95
CA PRO A 5 0.64 -8.45 17.46
C PRO A 5 0.72 -7.26 18.43
N THR A 6 -0.19 -6.29 18.30
CA THR A 6 -0.23 -5.09 19.15
C THR A 6 -1.33 -5.13 20.20
N LYS A 7 -2.03 -6.28 20.31
CA LYS A 7 -3.17 -6.44 21.23
C LYS A 7 -4.24 -5.34 21.05
N ALA A 8 -4.49 -4.91 19.82
CA ALA A 8 -5.47 -3.90 19.49
C ALA A 8 -6.92 -4.45 19.47
N ILE A 9 -7.12 -5.78 19.44
CA ILE A 9 -8.45 -6.38 19.49
C ILE A 9 -8.82 -6.73 20.93
N ARG A 10 -9.99 -6.28 21.34
CA ARG A 10 -10.61 -6.57 22.65
C ARG A 10 -11.98 -7.17 22.43
N VAL A 11 -12.45 -7.97 23.38
CA VAL A 11 -13.86 -8.38 23.45
C VAL A 11 -14.52 -7.59 24.58
N ARG A 12 -15.58 -6.88 24.24
CA ARG A 12 -16.44 -6.15 25.17
C ARG A 12 -17.89 -6.50 24.84
N ASP A 13 -18.65 -6.86 25.84
CA ASP A 13 -20.07 -7.21 25.70
C ASP A 13 -20.33 -8.24 24.57
N GLY A 14 -19.48 -9.28 24.50
CA GLY A 14 -19.56 -10.33 23.50
C GLY A 14 -19.14 -9.92 22.08
N LYS A 15 -18.73 -8.68 21.86
CA LYS A 15 -18.33 -8.15 20.54
C LYS A 15 -16.85 -7.85 20.45
N ALA A 16 -16.26 -8.13 19.28
CA ALA A 16 -14.89 -7.73 18.99
C ALA A 16 -14.81 -6.22 18.73
N THR A 17 -13.98 -5.54 19.50
CA THR A 17 -13.79 -4.09 19.40
C THR A 17 -12.33 -3.79 19.10
N ARG A 18 -12.08 -2.88 18.16
CA ARG A 18 -10.73 -2.43 17.77
C ARG A 18 -10.33 -1.19 18.56
N VAL A 19 -9.19 -1.24 19.20
CA VAL A 19 -8.57 -0.07 19.85
C VAL A 19 -7.71 0.64 18.80
N GLY A 20 -8.26 1.72 18.20
CA GLY A 20 -7.65 2.44 17.08
C GLY A 20 -6.16 2.78 17.24
N PRO A 21 -5.75 3.47 18.32
CA PRO A 21 -4.35 3.86 18.53
C PRO A 21 -3.34 2.72 18.60
N ARG A 22 -3.81 1.49 18.85
CA ARG A 22 -2.95 0.30 18.90
C ARG A 22 -2.96 -0.51 17.61
N CYS A 23 -3.84 -0.20 16.67
CA CYS A 23 -3.95 -0.93 15.43
C CYS A 23 -2.87 -0.48 14.44
N ILE A 24 -2.14 -1.45 13.87
CA ILE A 24 -1.15 -1.21 12.82
C ILE A 24 -1.69 -1.60 11.43
N ASP A 25 -2.98 -1.89 11.32
CA ASP A 25 -3.72 -2.28 10.11
C ASP A 25 -3.11 -3.47 9.34
N CYS A 26 -2.51 -4.43 10.06
CA CYS A 26 -1.85 -5.60 9.45
C CYS A 26 -2.81 -6.65 8.85
N GLY A 27 -4.12 -6.53 9.06
CA GLY A 27 -5.12 -7.47 8.54
C GLY A 27 -5.15 -8.86 9.21
N GLU A 28 -4.26 -9.17 10.14
CA GLU A 28 -4.16 -10.50 10.73
C GLU A 28 -5.46 -10.96 11.42
N CYS A 29 -6.17 -10.03 12.06
CA CYS A 29 -7.46 -10.33 12.68
C CYS A 29 -8.55 -10.68 11.66
N ILE A 30 -8.46 -10.15 10.44
CA ILE A 30 -9.37 -10.48 9.31
C ILE A 30 -9.04 -11.89 8.84
N ARG A 31 -7.76 -12.16 8.58
CA ARG A 31 -7.27 -13.43 8.05
C ARG A 31 -7.61 -14.64 8.93
N VAL A 32 -7.50 -14.47 10.25
CA VAL A 32 -7.69 -15.58 11.21
C VAL A 32 -9.12 -15.71 11.74
N CYS A 33 -10.05 -14.83 11.35
CA CYS A 33 -11.41 -14.88 11.84
C CYS A 33 -12.24 -15.96 11.13
N PRO A 34 -12.58 -17.09 11.77
CA PRO A 34 -13.27 -18.18 11.08
C PRO A 34 -14.72 -17.84 10.71
N LYS A 35 -15.27 -16.80 11.33
CA LYS A 35 -16.66 -16.33 11.11
C LYS A 35 -16.73 -15.09 10.21
N GLY A 36 -15.61 -14.58 9.69
CA GLY A 36 -15.60 -13.34 8.89
C GLY A 36 -16.17 -12.11 9.60
N ALA A 37 -16.16 -12.11 10.95
CA ALA A 37 -16.78 -11.04 11.74
C ALA A 37 -15.99 -9.72 11.73
N ILE A 38 -14.78 -9.72 11.17
CA ILE A 38 -13.91 -8.54 11.04
C ILE A 38 -13.63 -8.36 9.56
N GLN A 39 -13.93 -7.19 9.05
CA GLN A 39 -13.74 -6.86 7.64
C GLN A 39 -12.86 -5.62 7.49
N ALA A 40 -12.16 -5.50 6.36
CA ALA A 40 -11.47 -4.28 5.99
C ALA A 40 -12.49 -3.23 5.52
N VAL A 41 -12.26 -1.99 5.91
CA VAL A 41 -12.98 -0.86 5.33
C VAL A 41 -12.24 -0.46 4.05
N THR A 42 -12.91 -0.59 2.92
CA THR A 42 -12.41 -0.19 1.61
C THR A 42 -13.22 0.98 1.08
N THR A 43 -12.64 1.77 0.20
CA THR A 43 -13.37 2.86 -0.47
C THR A 43 -14.30 2.37 -1.57
N TRP A 44 -14.17 1.10 -1.97
CA TRP A 44 -15.05 0.48 -2.95
C TRP A 44 -15.72 -0.76 -2.34
N SER A 45 -17.02 -0.64 -2.12
CA SER A 45 -17.86 -1.73 -1.58
C SER A 45 -18.48 -2.63 -2.65
N GLY A 46 -18.14 -2.41 -3.93
CA GLY A 46 -18.78 -3.10 -5.06
C GLY A 46 -20.07 -2.42 -5.55
N GLU A 47 -20.70 -1.61 -4.70
CA GLU A 47 -21.93 -0.85 -5.02
C GLU A 47 -21.66 0.63 -5.28
N ALA A 48 -20.47 1.13 -4.90
CA ALA A 48 -20.10 2.51 -5.12
C ALA A 48 -19.74 2.72 -6.61
N GLU A 49 -20.37 3.70 -7.23
CA GLU A 49 -19.98 4.15 -8.58
C GLU A 49 -18.55 4.68 -8.56
N LEU A 50 -17.73 4.15 -9.46
CA LEU A 50 -16.40 4.70 -9.68
C LEU A 50 -16.51 6.08 -10.32
N SER A 51 -15.58 6.96 -9.96
CA SER A 51 -15.47 8.25 -10.64
C SER A 51 -15.32 8.02 -12.16
N PRO A 52 -16.02 8.82 -12.98
CA PRO A 52 -15.83 8.80 -14.44
C PRO A 52 -14.42 9.22 -14.86
N TYR A 53 -13.62 9.74 -13.93
CA TYR A 53 -12.22 10.11 -14.14
C TYR A 53 -11.28 9.18 -13.34
N SER A 54 -11.56 7.87 -13.40
CA SER A 54 -10.88 6.86 -12.57
C SER A 54 -9.54 6.43 -13.17
N VAL A 55 -8.54 6.40 -12.30
CA VAL A 55 -7.21 5.86 -12.57
C VAL A 55 -6.90 4.80 -11.53
N VAL A 56 -6.53 3.61 -11.93
CA VAL A 56 -6.14 2.55 -10.98
C VAL A 56 -4.66 2.22 -11.07
N GLY A 57 -4.00 2.16 -9.93
CA GLY A 57 -2.65 1.63 -9.77
C GLY A 57 -2.69 0.17 -9.33
N ALA A 58 -2.24 -0.74 -10.21
CA ALA A 58 -2.12 -2.15 -9.88
C ALA A 58 -0.81 -2.41 -9.14
N SER A 59 -0.90 -2.94 -7.91
CA SER A 59 0.29 -3.39 -7.17
C SER A 59 0.91 -4.62 -7.87
N PRO A 60 2.25 -4.73 -7.97
CA PRO A 60 2.90 -5.93 -8.54
C PRO A 60 2.51 -7.23 -7.83
N VAL A 61 2.17 -7.17 -6.54
CA VAL A 61 1.72 -8.33 -5.77
C VAL A 61 0.35 -8.85 -6.26
N LEU A 62 -0.43 -8.02 -6.95
CA LEU A 62 -1.71 -8.42 -7.53
C LEU A 62 -1.54 -9.58 -8.52
N TYR A 63 -0.49 -9.56 -9.31
CA TYR A 63 -0.25 -10.58 -10.35
C TYR A 63 -0.11 -11.99 -9.77
N ALA A 64 0.50 -12.11 -8.59
CA ALA A 64 0.67 -13.38 -7.92
C ALA A 64 -0.64 -13.99 -7.33
N GLN A 65 -1.74 -13.23 -7.33
CA GLN A 65 -3.03 -13.71 -6.80
C GLN A 65 -3.80 -14.58 -7.79
N PHE A 66 -3.43 -14.57 -9.06
CA PHE A 66 -4.17 -15.24 -10.15
C PHE A 66 -3.53 -16.57 -10.61
N GLY A 67 -2.47 -17.03 -9.93
CA GLY A 67 -1.73 -18.22 -10.32
C GLY A 67 -0.93 -18.05 -11.62
N ASN A 68 -0.54 -19.17 -12.23
CA ASN A 68 0.33 -19.17 -13.42
C ASN A 68 -0.44 -19.03 -14.75
N GLU A 69 -1.76 -19.08 -14.73
CA GLU A 69 -2.59 -19.07 -15.94
C GLU A 69 -2.91 -17.65 -16.44
N ALA A 70 -2.82 -16.66 -15.57
CA ALA A 70 -3.06 -15.25 -15.93
C ALA A 70 -1.75 -14.48 -16.02
N MET A 71 -1.48 -13.95 -17.20
CA MET A 71 -0.33 -13.07 -17.41
C MET A 71 -0.62 -11.66 -16.85
N PRO A 72 0.40 -10.92 -16.39
CA PRO A 72 0.22 -9.53 -15.91
C PRO A 72 -0.55 -8.65 -16.88
N ASN A 73 -0.31 -8.78 -18.18
CA ASN A 73 -1.01 -8.01 -19.22
C ASN A 73 -2.49 -8.32 -19.27
N ASP A 74 -2.91 -9.57 -19.06
CA ASP A 74 -4.34 -9.95 -19.09
C ASP A 74 -5.08 -9.31 -17.92
N ILE A 75 -4.43 -9.26 -16.75
CA ILE A 75 -4.95 -8.61 -15.54
C ILE A 75 -5.09 -7.09 -15.77
N LEU A 76 -4.06 -6.45 -16.33
CA LEU A 76 -4.11 -5.02 -16.66
C LEU A 76 -5.19 -4.70 -17.70
N LEU A 77 -5.36 -5.55 -18.71
CA LEU A 77 -6.41 -5.40 -19.72
C LEU A 77 -7.81 -5.60 -19.11
N ALA A 78 -7.97 -6.52 -18.18
CA ALA A 78 -9.23 -6.72 -17.45
C ALA A 78 -9.58 -5.46 -16.61
N LEU A 79 -8.60 -4.87 -15.94
CA LEU A 79 -8.81 -3.62 -15.18
C LEU A 79 -9.21 -2.44 -16.07
N ARG A 80 -8.74 -2.38 -17.32
CA ARG A 80 -9.15 -1.36 -18.30
C ARG A 80 -10.63 -1.41 -18.71
N LYS A 81 -11.31 -2.52 -18.43
CA LYS A 81 -12.78 -2.62 -18.63
C LYS A 81 -13.57 -1.93 -17.51
N ILE A 82 -12.92 -1.66 -16.37
CA ILE A 82 -13.53 -1.10 -15.17
C ILE A 82 -13.11 0.36 -14.98
N PHE A 83 -11.82 0.65 -15.17
CA PHE A 83 -11.22 1.96 -14.94
C PHE A 83 -10.86 2.64 -16.26
N ASN A 84 -10.99 3.97 -16.31
CA ASN A 84 -10.62 4.74 -17.49
C ASN A 84 -9.12 4.66 -17.82
N TYR A 85 -8.30 4.53 -16.79
CA TYR A 85 -6.86 4.40 -16.96
C TYR A 85 -6.28 3.40 -15.95
N VAL A 86 -5.34 2.58 -16.42
CA VAL A 86 -4.64 1.58 -15.60
C VAL A 86 -3.15 1.89 -15.62
N TYR A 87 -2.54 1.96 -14.45
CA TYR A 87 -1.13 2.19 -14.26
C TYR A 87 -0.49 0.99 -13.54
N ASP A 88 0.54 0.42 -14.15
CA ASP A 88 1.34 -0.62 -13.50
C ASP A 88 2.33 0.02 -12.54
N GLN A 89 2.18 -0.28 -11.25
CA GLN A 89 3.08 0.23 -10.22
C GLN A 89 4.46 -0.44 -10.21
N ALA A 90 4.67 -1.54 -10.96
CA ALA A 90 5.96 -2.20 -11.03
C ALA A 90 7.07 -1.23 -11.41
N TYR A 91 6.82 -0.32 -12.36
CA TYR A 91 7.77 0.72 -12.74
C TYR A 91 8.19 1.63 -11.57
N ALA A 92 7.24 2.05 -10.73
CA ALA A 92 7.56 2.88 -9.57
C ALA A 92 8.37 2.11 -8.51
N HIS A 93 8.11 0.80 -8.36
CA HIS A 93 8.88 -0.06 -7.47
C HIS A 93 10.31 -0.30 -7.98
N GLU A 94 10.48 -0.45 -9.27
CA GLU A 94 11.78 -0.61 -9.91
C GLU A 94 12.65 0.64 -9.75
N LEU A 95 12.07 1.81 -10.04
CA LEU A 95 12.73 3.10 -9.80
C LEU A 95 13.10 3.30 -8.33
N TYR A 96 12.19 2.95 -7.41
CA TYR A 96 12.45 2.98 -5.97
C TYR A 96 13.63 2.07 -5.58
N GLY A 97 13.73 0.87 -6.17
CA GLY A 97 14.85 -0.04 -5.97
C GLY A 97 16.17 0.58 -6.40
N ALA A 98 16.21 1.18 -7.59
CA ALA A 98 17.40 1.84 -8.12
C ALA A 98 17.85 3.03 -7.24
N VAL A 99 16.92 3.86 -6.78
CA VAL A 99 17.22 4.97 -5.87
C VAL A 99 17.74 4.46 -4.51
N THR A 100 17.16 3.37 -4.01
CA THR A 100 17.61 2.73 -2.77
C THR A 100 19.04 2.22 -2.90
N GLU A 101 19.36 1.59 -4.01
CA GLU A 101 20.73 1.10 -4.32
C GLU A 101 21.73 2.25 -4.36
N LEU A 102 21.41 3.34 -5.04
CA LEU A 102 22.26 4.53 -5.08
C LEU A 102 22.47 5.13 -3.68
N TYR A 103 21.42 5.17 -2.86
CA TYR A 103 21.53 5.63 -1.47
C TYR A 103 22.48 4.75 -0.64
N ILE A 104 22.34 3.43 -0.77
CA ILE A 104 23.21 2.45 -0.09
C ILE A 104 24.66 2.66 -0.52
N LYS A 105 24.93 2.72 -1.84
CA LYS A 105 26.27 2.93 -2.38
C LYS A 105 26.88 4.26 -1.89
N GLY A 106 26.09 5.31 -1.89
CA GLY A 106 26.54 6.64 -1.49
C GLY A 106 26.80 6.81 0.02
N ASN A 107 26.24 5.93 0.87
CA ASN A 107 26.41 6.00 2.32
C ASN A 107 27.28 4.86 2.90
N ARG A 108 27.61 3.86 2.10
CA ARG A 108 28.46 2.74 2.53
C ARG A 108 29.86 3.25 2.92
N GLY A 109 30.27 2.93 4.15
CA GLY A 109 31.59 3.34 4.69
C GLY A 109 31.63 4.71 5.32
N LYS A 110 30.55 5.48 5.36
CA LYS A 110 30.46 6.70 6.15
C LYS A 110 30.23 6.38 7.62
N GLU A 111 30.97 7.01 8.52
CA GLU A 111 30.82 6.81 9.98
C GLU A 111 29.45 7.24 10.49
N GLU A 112 28.85 8.25 9.87
CA GLU A 112 27.53 8.79 10.24
C GLU A 112 26.37 7.97 9.69
N ALA A 113 26.62 6.97 8.84
CA ALA A 113 25.57 6.17 8.22
C ALA A 113 24.96 5.18 9.20
N VAL A 114 23.66 5.26 9.34
CA VAL A 114 22.89 4.37 10.22
C VAL A 114 22.63 3.03 9.53
N TRP A 115 23.01 1.93 10.17
CA TRP A 115 22.80 0.57 9.69
C TRP A 115 22.20 -0.32 10.79
N PRO A 116 21.40 -1.35 10.45
CA PRO A 116 20.86 -1.68 9.12
C PRO A 116 19.79 -0.67 8.65
N LEU A 117 19.50 -0.63 7.34
CA LEU A 117 18.43 0.19 6.77
C LEU A 117 17.12 -0.59 6.71
N ILE A 118 16.01 0.10 6.96
CA ILE A 118 14.65 -0.46 6.92
C ILE A 118 13.87 0.23 5.81
N SER A 119 13.25 -0.57 4.92
CA SER A 119 12.41 -0.03 3.85
C SER A 119 11.08 0.50 4.38
N PRO A 120 10.65 1.73 4.02
CA PRO A 120 9.38 2.32 4.41
C PRO A 120 8.18 1.83 3.59
N VAL A 121 8.38 0.93 2.64
CA VAL A 121 7.32 0.47 1.71
C VAL A 121 6.13 -0.15 2.42
N CYS A 122 6.37 -0.87 3.51
CA CYS A 122 5.30 -1.48 4.31
C CYS A 122 4.82 -0.56 5.44
N PRO A 123 3.60 0.01 5.35
CA PRO A 123 3.09 0.91 6.39
C PRO A 123 2.85 0.19 7.73
N VAL A 124 2.59 -1.12 7.71
CA VAL A 124 2.44 -1.93 8.92
C VAL A 124 3.75 -1.95 9.73
N VAL A 125 4.88 -2.17 9.03
CA VAL A 125 6.21 -2.18 9.64
C VAL A 125 6.53 -0.82 10.22
N ASN A 126 6.29 0.26 9.48
CA ASN A 126 6.54 1.63 9.94
C ASN A 126 5.72 1.96 11.21
N ARG A 127 4.43 1.59 11.23
CA ARG A 127 3.59 1.78 12.42
C ARG A 127 4.05 0.92 13.60
N LEU A 128 4.47 -0.31 13.34
CA LEU A 128 5.01 -1.19 14.38
C LEU A 128 6.29 -0.61 14.99
N ILE A 129 7.22 -0.12 14.15
CA ILE A 129 8.46 0.53 14.59
C ILE A 129 8.12 1.75 15.44
N ALA A 130 7.30 2.66 14.94
CA ALA A 130 6.94 3.88 15.66
C ALA A 130 6.29 3.58 17.03
N MET A 131 5.53 2.48 17.13
CA MET A 131 4.80 2.12 18.36
C MET A 131 5.63 1.33 19.34
N ARG A 132 6.49 0.41 18.87
CA ARG A 132 7.16 -0.58 19.71
C ARG A 132 8.67 -0.44 19.77
N PHE A 133 9.26 0.15 18.76
CA PHE A 133 10.70 0.23 18.55
C PHE A 133 11.11 1.61 18.05
N PRO A 134 10.76 2.72 18.77
CA PRO A 134 11.01 4.06 18.29
C PRO A 134 12.48 4.37 18.01
N SER A 135 13.41 3.67 18.66
CA SER A 135 14.84 3.77 18.37
C SER A 135 15.22 3.35 16.95
N LEU A 136 14.39 2.51 16.30
CA LEU A 136 14.61 2.09 14.91
C LEU A 136 14.09 3.08 13.88
N LEU A 137 13.45 4.17 14.27
CA LEU A 137 12.95 5.19 13.32
C LEU A 137 14.09 5.81 12.52
N ALA A 138 15.25 6.01 13.13
CA ALA A 138 16.43 6.53 12.45
C ALA A 138 16.97 5.59 11.35
N HIS A 139 16.63 4.30 11.43
CA HIS A 139 17.00 3.28 10.44
C HIS A 139 16.05 3.21 9.24
N VAL A 140 14.86 3.82 9.34
CA VAL A 140 13.89 3.82 8.25
C VAL A 140 14.37 4.76 7.15
N LEU A 141 14.47 4.26 5.91
CA LEU A 141 14.86 5.07 4.76
C LEU A 141 13.94 6.29 4.61
N PRO A 142 14.48 7.49 4.38
CA PRO A 142 13.73 8.74 4.30
C PRO A 142 13.05 8.90 2.92
N PHE A 143 12.47 7.83 2.40
CA PHE A 143 11.85 7.81 1.08
C PHE A 143 10.34 7.68 1.18
N ILE A 144 9.66 8.36 0.26
CA ILE A 144 8.21 8.20 0.07
C ILE A 144 7.95 6.83 -0.57
N PRO A 145 6.98 6.05 -0.11
CA PRO A 145 6.65 4.74 -0.70
C PRO A 145 6.30 4.83 -2.19
N PRO A 146 6.62 3.80 -3.00
CA PRO A 146 6.41 3.81 -4.45
C PRO A 146 4.96 4.09 -4.87
N ARG A 147 3.99 3.55 -4.12
CA ARG A 147 2.55 3.79 -4.36
C ARG A 147 2.17 5.27 -4.25
N GLU A 148 2.75 5.96 -3.29
CA GLU A 148 2.50 7.40 -3.08
C GLU A 148 3.13 8.23 -4.20
N ILE A 149 4.37 7.88 -4.61
CA ILE A 149 5.03 8.50 -5.74
C ILE A 149 4.20 8.31 -7.01
N ALA A 150 3.75 7.09 -7.27
CA ALA A 150 2.91 6.76 -8.41
C ALA A 150 1.61 7.56 -8.42
N ALA A 151 0.92 7.66 -7.28
CA ALA A 151 -0.34 8.41 -7.17
C ALA A 151 -0.14 9.90 -7.45
N ARG A 152 0.90 10.51 -6.87
CA ARG A 152 1.24 11.93 -7.09
C ARG A 152 1.58 12.18 -8.55
N GLU A 153 2.39 11.31 -9.15
CA GLU A 153 2.80 11.43 -10.55
C GLU A 153 1.60 11.28 -11.50
N MET A 154 0.67 10.35 -11.23
CA MET A 154 -0.54 10.21 -12.04
C MET A 154 -1.39 11.49 -11.97
N ARG A 155 -1.69 11.98 -10.77
CA ARG A 155 -2.44 13.24 -10.64
C ARG A 155 -1.79 14.38 -11.39
N ARG A 156 -0.47 14.54 -11.25
CA ARG A 156 0.31 15.56 -11.95
C ARG A 156 0.18 15.44 -13.48
N ARG A 157 0.44 14.23 -14.03
CA ARG A 157 0.36 13.98 -15.49
C ARG A 157 -1.02 14.22 -16.05
N PHE A 158 -2.06 13.76 -15.36
CA PHE A 158 -3.44 13.93 -15.83
C PHE A 158 -3.85 15.40 -15.84
N LYS A 159 -3.42 16.17 -14.83
CA LYS A 159 -3.66 17.62 -14.77
C LYS A 159 -2.88 18.37 -15.85
N GLU A 160 -1.58 18.13 -15.99
CA GLU A 160 -0.74 18.82 -16.97
C GLU A 160 -1.15 18.54 -18.41
N LYS A 161 -1.48 17.30 -18.73
CA LYS A 161 -1.92 16.87 -20.06
C LYS A 161 -3.40 17.10 -20.31
N LYS A 162 -4.16 17.60 -19.33
CA LYS A 162 -5.62 17.78 -19.39
C LYS A 162 -6.37 16.56 -19.91
N ILE A 163 -5.94 15.36 -19.51
CA ILE A 163 -6.49 14.08 -20.00
C ILE A 163 -7.99 13.98 -19.69
N PHE A 164 -8.42 14.50 -18.54
CA PHE A 164 -9.82 14.62 -18.14
C PHE A 164 -10.32 16.06 -18.17
N GLY A 165 -9.76 16.91 -19.05
CA GLY A 165 -10.06 18.34 -19.08
C GLY A 165 -9.62 19.02 -17.80
N ASP A 166 -10.52 19.78 -17.18
CA ASP A 166 -10.28 20.47 -15.90
C ASP A 166 -10.68 19.61 -14.66
N GLN A 167 -11.09 18.37 -14.88
CA GLN A 167 -11.47 17.45 -13.80
C GLN A 167 -10.25 16.77 -13.16
N GLU A 168 -10.31 16.55 -11.86
CA GLU A 168 -9.27 15.86 -11.12
C GLU A 168 -9.39 14.34 -11.26
N ALA A 169 -8.27 13.67 -11.49
CA ALA A 169 -8.22 12.21 -11.54
C ALA A 169 -8.44 11.57 -10.16
N ALA A 170 -9.44 10.73 -10.04
CA ALA A 170 -9.64 9.87 -8.88
C ALA A 170 -8.69 8.67 -8.96
N VAL A 171 -7.65 8.66 -8.14
CA VAL A 171 -6.63 7.61 -8.14
C VAL A 171 -6.99 6.54 -7.13
N TYR A 172 -7.19 5.34 -7.61
CA TYR A 172 -7.47 4.13 -6.83
C TYR A 172 -6.23 3.23 -6.77
N HIS A 173 -6.10 2.47 -5.71
CA HIS A 173 -5.07 1.45 -5.57
C HIS A 173 -5.69 0.09 -5.27
N ILE A 174 -5.24 -0.93 -6.01
CA ILE A 174 -5.53 -2.32 -5.65
C ILE A 174 -4.37 -2.80 -4.81
N SER A 175 -4.64 -3.02 -3.53
CA SER A 175 -3.66 -3.45 -2.55
C SER A 175 -4.03 -4.81 -1.97
N PRO A 176 -3.05 -5.72 -1.76
CA PRO A 176 -3.29 -7.04 -1.15
C PRO A 176 -3.47 -6.97 0.36
N CYS A 177 -3.32 -5.80 0.96
CA CYS A 177 -3.42 -5.62 2.42
C CYS A 177 -4.28 -4.42 2.78
N SER A 178 -4.76 -4.41 4.03
CA SER A 178 -5.63 -3.38 4.61
C SER A 178 -4.90 -2.12 5.10
N ALA A 179 -3.59 -2.06 4.91
CA ALA A 179 -2.74 -0.96 5.40
C ALA A 179 -2.42 0.05 4.31
#